data_0b2a7e2a349557750a5946e16499ee91
#
_entry.id   0b2a7e2a349557750a5946e16499ee91
#
_cell.length_a   1.000
_cell.length_b   1.000
_cell.length_c   1.000
_cell.angle_alpha   90.00
_cell.angle_beta   90.00
_cell.angle_gamma   90.00
#
_symmetry.space_group_name_H-M   'P 1'
#
loop_
_entity.id
_entity.type
_entity.pdbx_description
1 polymer ?
#
loop_
_entity_poly.entity_id
_entity_poly.type
_entity_poly.pdbx_seq_one_letter_code
_entity_poly.pdbx_strand_id
1 'polypeptide(L)'
;MKRIKIFDTTLRDGEQSPGCSMNLAEKIEMAKQLEKLGVDIIEAGFAIASPMDHKSVQAIAAAVTNCTVASLARCTKGDIDAAWDAVKEANHPRIHVFLATSDIHMEYKLRMTREQVLQRISEMVAYAKSFCDDIEFSAEDASRSDWAFLAQCYSNAVAAGATTLSVPDTVGYSTPQEMAELITYLRQNVTGVEHTDISVHCHNDLGMAVANSLACVKAGATQIECTVNGIGERAGNASLEELAMAICTRADFYDAETGINTKQIYRSSKLLSNITGVPIPPSKAIVGANAFAHESGIHQHGVIANAQTYEIMKSTDVGIPQNTMVLGKHSGKHALREKLESMGYELTDEELENVFVRFKDLADKKKNITGRDIEALVLHRRGVVQGDCQLVSHVVNTGHGVPNISCIKLQRGDEVLEDVAIGSGPLDASFKAINRMLGMDVKLESFSLNAVTDGEDAVGEAVVKVALPDGRACTGTGISTDIIESSIRAYVNGINKIMESGN
;
A
#
# COMPACT_ATOMS: atom_id res chain seq x y z
N MET A 1 18.59 19.29 12.88
CA MET A 1 17.70 18.11 12.96
C MET A 1 18.36 16.95 12.22
N LYS A 2 18.29 15.75 12.76
CA LYS A 2 18.82 14.53 12.15
C LYS A 2 17.88 14.06 11.03
N ARG A 3 18.41 13.76 9.84
CA ARG A 3 17.65 13.16 8.76
C ARG A 3 17.36 11.68 9.09
N ILE A 4 16.10 11.29 9.08
CA ILE A 4 15.65 9.90 9.20
C ILE A 4 15.21 9.43 7.81
N LYS A 5 15.81 8.33 7.34
CA LYS A 5 15.43 7.69 6.08
C LYS A 5 14.15 6.90 6.25
N ILE A 6 13.26 7.01 5.30
CA ILE A 6 12.03 6.21 5.23
C ILE A 6 12.22 5.11 4.19
N PHE A 7 12.19 3.88 4.67
CA PHE A 7 12.21 2.66 3.87
C PHE A 7 10.78 2.12 3.78
N ASP A 8 10.18 2.23 2.63
CA ASP A 8 8.84 1.72 2.39
C ASP A 8 8.87 0.27 1.92
N THR A 9 8.20 -0.62 2.64
CA THR A 9 8.06 -2.04 2.31
C THR A 9 6.61 -2.43 1.92
N THR A 10 5.80 -1.46 1.49
CA THR A 10 4.42 -1.68 1.03
C THR A 10 4.35 -2.74 -0.07
N LEU A 11 5.32 -2.72 -1.01
CA LEU A 11 5.37 -3.63 -2.17
C LEU A 11 6.02 -4.99 -1.87
N ARG A 12 6.48 -5.22 -0.63
CA ARG A 12 7.03 -6.51 -0.20
C ARG A 12 6.27 -7.07 1.00
N ASP A 13 6.49 -6.55 2.23
CA ASP A 13 5.83 -7.01 3.45
C ASP A 13 4.35 -6.61 3.46
N GLY A 14 4.05 -5.39 3.01
CA GLY A 14 2.69 -4.91 2.87
C GLY A 14 1.84 -5.81 1.99
N GLU A 15 2.36 -6.23 0.85
CA GLU A 15 1.68 -7.12 -0.10
C GLU A 15 1.44 -8.53 0.46
N GLN A 16 2.22 -8.97 1.45
CA GLN A 16 2.04 -10.27 2.11
C GLN A 16 0.79 -10.31 3.00
N SER A 17 0.20 -9.16 3.29
CA SER A 17 -1.10 -9.10 3.97
C SER A 17 -2.18 -9.80 3.14
N PRO A 18 -3.02 -10.67 3.75
CA PRO A 18 -4.12 -11.29 3.03
C PRO A 18 -5.02 -10.25 2.34
N GLY A 19 -5.21 -10.40 1.03
CA GLY A 19 -6.01 -9.47 0.23
C GLY A 19 -5.25 -8.31 -0.41
N CYS A 20 -3.99 -8.06 -0.04
CA CYS A 20 -3.20 -6.92 -0.52
C CYS A 20 -2.31 -7.22 -1.73
N SER A 21 -2.42 -8.39 -2.37
CA SER A 21 -1.64 -8.73 -3.57
C SER A 21 -1.94 -7.77 -4.72
N MET A 22 -0.89 -7.30 -5.39
CA MET A 22 -0.94 -6.34 -6.48
C MET A 22 -0.40 -6.94 -7.78
N ASN A 23 -1.01 -6.58 -8.91
CA ASN A 23 -0.45 -6.93 -10.22
C ASN A 23 0.70 -5.98 -10.61
N LEU A 24 1.41 -6.30 -11.69
CA LEU A 24 2.59 -5.56 -12.14
C LEU A 24 2.30 -4.05 -12.38
N ALA A 25 1.18 -3.73 -13.02
CA ALA A 25 0.82 -2.35 -13.30
C ALA A 25 0.52 -1.56 -12.02
N GLU A 26 -0.18 -2.20 -11.08
CA GLU A 26 -0.49 -1.65 -9.76
C GLU A 26 0.79 -1.41 -8.92
N LYS A 27 1.74 -2.37 -8.95
CA LYS A 27 3.06 -2.20 -8.29
C LYS A 27 3.85 -1.03 -8.84
N ILE A 28 3.91 -0.87 -10.17
CA ILE A 28 4.59 0.26 -10.83
C ILE A 28 3.91 1.59 -10.47
N GLU A 29 2.58 1.62 -10.44
CA GLU A 29 1.83 2.81 -10.06
C GLU A 29 2.11 3.21 -8.61
N MET A 30 2.05 2.24 -7.69
CA MET A 30 2.34 2.48 -6.29
C MET A 30 3.79 2.92 -6.08
N ALA A 31 4.77 2.30 -6.76
CA ALA A 31 6.18 2.69 -6.69
C ALA A 31 6.41 4.14 -7.12
N LYS A 32 5.77 4.57 -8.22
CA LYS A 32 5.84 5.98 -8.67
C LYS A 32 5.17 6.94 -7.68
N GLN A 33 4.12 6.51 -7.01
CA GLN A 33 3.49 7.33 -5.97
C GLN A 33 4.36 7.41 -4.70
N LEU A 34 5.04 6.31 -4.33
CA LEU A 34 6.00 6.30 -3.21
C LEU A 34 7.19 7.23 -3.50
N GLU A 35 7.71 7.25 -4.73
CA GLU A 35 8.74 8.21 -5.15
C GLU A 35 8.24 9.66 -5.02
N LYS A 36 7.01 9.98 -5.46
CA LYS A 36 6.39 11.30 -5.29
C LYS A 36 6.13 11.66 -3.84
N LEU A 37 5.84 10.68 -3.01
CA LEU A 37 5.69 10.83 -1.56
C LEU A 37 7.03 11.19 -0.90
N GLY A 38 8.14 10.86 -1.54
CA GLY A 38 9.49 11.21 -1.06
C GLY A 38 10.06 10.18 -0.10
N VAL A 39 9.74 8.90 -0.26
CA VAL A 39 10.44 7.82 0.46
C VAL A 39 11.89 7.75 -0.02
N ASP A 40 12.79 7.38 0.87
CA ASP A 40 14.21 7.26 0.54
C ASP A 40 14.51 5.92 -0.13
N ILE A 41 13.82 4.84 0.31
CA ILE A 41 14.00 3.49 -0.20
C ILE A 41 12.63 2.84 -0.44
N ILE A 42 12.52 2.08 -1.54
CA ILE A 42 11.37 1.21 -1.85
C ILE A 42 11.85 -0.24 -1.86
N GLU A 43 11.31 -1.08 -0.99
CA GLU A 43 11.50 -2.52 -1.10
C GLU A 43 10.50 -3.07 -2.12
N ALA A 44 11.02 -3.37 -3.32
CA ALA A 44 10.20 -3.67 -4.48
C ALA A 44 9.63 -5.10 -4.51
N GLY A 45 10.17 -5.99 -3.67
CA GLY A 45 9.70 -7.35 -3.58
C GLY A 45 10.78 -8.37 -3.17
N PHE A 46 10.46 -9.65 -3.39
CA PHE A 46 11.33 -10.80 -3.14
C PHE A 46 11.57 -11.54 -4.47
N ALA A 47 12.59 -11.13 -5.21
CA ALA A 47 12.81 -11.51 -6.61
C ALA A 47 12.89 -13.03 -6.87
N ILE A 48 13.37 -13.81 -5.90
CA ILE A 48 13.47 -15.28 -6.03
C ILE A 48 12.13 -16.01 -5.84
N ALA A 49 11.09 -15.33 -5.30
CA ALA A 49 9.83 -15.98 -4.95
C ALA A 49 9.11 -16.58 -6.19
N SER A 50 9.10 -15.85 -7.30
CA SER A 50 8.55 -16.28 -8.57
C SER A 50 9.15 -15.52 -9.76
N PRO A 51 9.03 -16.04 -11.00
CA PRO A 51 9.40 -15.27 -12.20
C PRO A 51 8.63 -13.95 -12.35
N MET A 52 7.40 -13.87 -11.85
CA MET A 52 6.59 -12.66 -11.90
C MET A 52 7.10 -11.63 -10.86
N ASP A 53 7.46 -12.06 -9.64
CA ASP A 53 8.06 -11.17 -8.64
C ASP A 53 9.39 -10.61 -9.13
N HIS A 54 10.22 -11.43 -9.77
CA HIS A 54 11.46 -10.99 -10.40
C HIS A 54 11.20 -9.87 -11.44
N LYS A 55 10.25 -10.10 -12.37
CA LYS A 55 9.86 -9.08 -13.37
C LYS A 55 9.30 -7.81 -12.72
N SER A 56 8.54 -7.96 -11.64
CA SER A 56 7.98 -6.82 -10.92
C SER A 56 9.07 -5.94 -10.30
N VAL A 57 10.06 -6.56 -9.64
CA VAL A 57 11.21 -5.82 -9.08
C VAL A 57 11.99 -5.12 -10.18
N GLN A 58 12.28 -5.80 -11.33
CA GLN A 58 12.95 -5.18 -12.47
C GLN A 58 12.18 -3.99 -13.03
N ALA A 59 10.86 -4.12 -13.18
CA ALA A 59 10.03 -3.06 -13.74
C ALA A 59 9.96 -1.85 -12.79
N ILE A 60 9.92 -2.07 -11.48
CA ILE A 60 10.00 -1.00 -10.48
C ILE A 60 11.36 -0.32 -10.54
N ALA A 61 12.45 -1.10 -10.58
CA ALA A 61 13.82 -0.58 -10.69
C ALA A 61 14.01 0.34 -11.91
N ALA A 62 13.35 0.01 -13.03
CA ALA A 62 13.37 0.84 -14.24
C ALA A 62 12.42 2.05 -14.18
N ALA A 63 11.39 2.01 -13.33
CA ALA A 63 10.31 3.01 -13.31
C ALA A 63 10.55 4.18 -12.35
N VAL A 64 11.39 3.99 -11.31
CA VAL A 64 11.73 5.00 -10.30
C VAL A 64 13.20 5.41 -10.41
N THR A 65 13.50 6.66 -10.13
CA THR A 65 14.81 7.24 -10.41
C THR A 65 15.45 7.98 -9.22
N ASN A 66 14.62 8.47 -8.29
CA ASN A 66 15.06 9.36 -7.21
C ASN A 66 15.14 8.68 -5.83
N CYS A 67 14.76 7.42 -5.73
CA CYS A 67 14.87 6.64 -4.51
C CYS A 67 15.67 5.35 -4.73
N THR A 68 16.18 4.79 -3.66
CA THR A 68 16.83 3.48 -3.67
C THR A 68 15.79 2.38 -3.90
N VAL A 69 16.10 1.41 -4.76
CA VAL A 69 15.26 0.21 -4.96
C VAL A 69 15.94 -1.00 -4.34
N ALA A 70 15.28 -1.60 -3.37
CA ALA A 70 15.76 -2.77 -2.65
C ALA A 70 15.02 -4.04 -3.07
N SER A 71 15.73 -5.16 -3.08
CA SER A 71 15.12 -6.51 -3.16
C SER A 71 15.57 -7.36 -1.98
N LEU A 72 14.58 -8.03 -1.36
CA LEU A 72 14.85 -8.97 -0.26
C LEU A 72 15.56 -10.22 -0.77
N ALA A 73 16.48 -10.77 0.04
CA ALA A 73 17.22 -11.99 -0.23
C ALA A 73 17.52 -12.75 1.06
N ARG A 74 17.25 -14.06 1.08
CA ARG A 74 17.78 -14.91 2.15
C ARG A 74 19.31 -14.98 2.03
N CYS A 75 19.99 -15.34 3.13
CA CYS A 75 21.43 -15.60 3.15
C CYS A 75 21.81 -16.85 2.33
N THR A 76 21.50 -16.83 1.03
CA THR A 76 21.88 -17.86 0.04
C THR A 76 22.31 -17.20 -1.27
N LYS A 77 23.28 -17.79 -1.97
CA LYS A 77 23.77 -17.25 -3.24
C LYS A 77 22.66 -17.06 -4.27
N GLY A 78 21.79 -18.06 -4.44
CA GLY A 78 20.73 -17.99 -5.44
C GLY A 78 19.73 -16.84 -5.20
N ASP A 79 19.42 -16.54 -3.94
CA ASP A 79 18.54 -15.41 -3.60
C ASP A 79 19.22 -14.07 -3.88
N ILE A 80 20.51 -13.97 -3.52
CA ILE A 80 21.31 -12.76 -3.74
C ILE A 80 21.52 -12.52 -5.25
N ASP A 81 21.79 -13.57 -6.03
CA ASP A 81 21.90 -13.48 -7.48
C ASP A 81 20.60 -12.98 -8.12
N ALA A 82 19.45 -13.52 -7.69
CA ALA A 82 18.14 -13.10 -8.17
C ALA A 82 17.81 -11.64 -7.77
N ALA A 83 18.11 -11.26 -6.53
CA ALA A 83 17.93 -9.90 -6.06
C ALA A 83 18.78 -8.90 -6.86
N TRP A 84 20.08 -9.21 -7.04
CA TRP A 84 20.97 -8.38 -7.85
C TRP A 84 20.50 -8.26 -9.30
N ASP A 85 20.18 -9.37 -9.95
CA ASP A 85 19.72 -9.35 -11.35
C ASP A 85 18.48 -8.50 -11.52
N ALA A 86 17.61 -8.48 -10.52
CA ALA A 86 16.38 -7.68 -10.54
C ALA A 86 16.60 -6.18 -10.29
N VAL A 87 17.59 -5.76 -9.46
CA VAL A 87 17.78 -4.35 -9.10
C VAL A 87 18.97 -3.67 -9.78
N LYS A 88 19.85 -4.41 -10.46
CA LYS A 88 21.11 -3.89 -11.01
C LYS A 88 20.97 -2.70 -11.98
N GLU A 89 19.82 -2.55 -12.63
CA GLU A 89 19.53 -1.45 -13.54
C GLU A 89 18.88 -0.23 -12.84
N ALA A 90 18.63 -0.31 -11.51
CA ALA A 90 18.16 0.83 -10.75
C ALA A 90 19.27 1.88 -10.63
N ASN A 91 18.89 3.17 -10.57
CA ASN A 91 19.86 4.25 -10.33
C ASN A 91 20.57 4.10 -8.99
N HIS A 92 19.87 3.60 -7.98
CA HIS A 92 20.36 3.36 -6.64
C HIS A 92 19.92 1.97 -6.17
N PRO A 93 20.64 0.89 -6.54
CA PRO A 93 20.27 -0.46 -6.14
C PRO A 93 20.69 -0.75 -4.70
N ARG A 94 19.89 -1.56 -3.99
CA ARG A 94 20.21 -2.14 -2.68
C ARG A 94 19.85 -3.62 -2.66
N ILE A 95 20.70 -4.44 -2.05
CA ILE A 95 20.38 -5.83 -1.71
C ILE A 95 20.10 -5.88 -0.21
N HIS A 96 18.90 -6.35 0.15
CA HIS A 96 18.46 -6.53 1.53
C HIS A 96 18.57 -8.01 1.91
N VAL A 97 19.64 -8.37 2.62
CA VAL A 97 19.93 -9.75 3.02
C VAL A 97 19.45 -10.01 4.43
N PHE A 98 18.77 -11.13 4.68
CA PHE A 98 18.31 -11.46 6.03
C PHE A 98 18.64 -12.89 6.47
N LEU A 99 18.83 -13.04 7.78
CA LEU A 99 18.97 -14.31 8.46
C LEU A 99 18.44 -14.18 9.90
N ALA A 100 17.71 -15.19 10.36
CA ALA A 100 17.21 -15.18 11.75
C ALA A 100 18.33 -15.43 12.77
N THR A 101 18.24 -14.74 13.91
CA THR A 101 19.28 -14.78 14.97
C THR A 101 18.75 -15.20 16.34
N SER A 102 17.44 -15.34 16.53
CA SER A 102 16.87 -15.83 17.78
C SER A 102 17.07 -17.33 17.95
N ASP A 103 17.27 -17.77 19.18
CA ASP A 103 17.49 -19.19 19.50
C ASP A 103 16.36 -20.08 18.97
N ILE A 104 15.11 -19.62 19.09
CA ILE A 104 13.95 -20.35 18.57
C ILE A 104 13.99 -20.55 17.05
N HIS A 105 14.41 -19.52 16.29
CA HIS A 105 14.53 -19.64 14.84
C HIS A 105 15.75 -20.47 14.42
N MET A 106 16.87 -20.34 15.14
CA MET A 106 18.06 -21.16 14.89
C MET A 106 17.76 -22.63 15.11
N GLU A 107 17.03 -22.98 16.16
CA GLU A 107 16.70 -24.38 16.49
C GLU A 107 15.67 -24.98 15.52
N TYR A 108 14.52 -24.32 15.34
CA TYR A 108 13.36 -24.92 14.65
C TYR A 108 13.30 -24.62 13.16
N LYS A 109 13.72 -23.42 12.74
CA LYS A 109 13.64 -22.96 11.31
C LYS A 109 14.94 -23.23 10.57
N LEU A 110 16.07 -22.74 11.09
CA LEU A 110 17.35 -22.80 10.38
C LEU A 110 18.10 -24.11 10.62
N ARG A 111 17.96 -24.69 11.81
CA ARG A 111 18.73 -25.85 12.29
C ARG A 111 20.24 -25.61 12.20
N MET A 112 20.67 -24.46 12.69
CA MET A 112 22.05 -23.97 12.64
C MET A 112 22.54 -23.61 14.04
N THR A 113 23.86 -23.85 14.28
CA THR A 113 24.51 -23.36 15.49
C THR A 113 24.82 -21.84 15.35
N ARG A 114 25.11 -21.18 16.47
CA ARG A 114 25.50 -19.75 16.48
C ARG A 114 26.73 -19.49 15.59
N GLU A 115 27.72 -20.39 15.60
CA GLU A 115 28.91 -20.30 14.75
C GLU A 115 28.58 -20.38 13.26
N GLN A 116 27.68 -21.29 12.91
CA GLN A 116 27.22 -21.42 11.52
C GLN A 116 26.43 -20.20 11.04
N VAL A 117 25.63 -19.59 11.94
CA VAL A 117 24.94 -18.34 11.64
C VAL A 117 25.93 -17.20 11.40
N LEU A 118 26.91 -17.00 12.30
CA LEU A 118 27.95 -15.98 12.14
C LEU A 118 28.74 -16.17 10.83
N GLN A 119 29.15 -17.40 10.52
CA GLN A 119 29.84 -17.71 9.26
C GLN A 119 28.96 -17.40 8.04
N ARG A 120 27.70 -17.81 8.07
CA ARG A 120 26.74 -17.58 6.98
C ARG A 120 26.52 -16.08 6.74
N ILE A 121 26.39 -15.28 7.79
CA ILE A 121 26.28 -13.80 7.69
C ILE A 121 27.50 -13.25 6.98
N SER A 122 28.71 -13.58 7.46
CA SER A 122 29.95 -13.06 6.89
C SER A 122 30.12 -13.43 5.42
N GLU A 123 29.85 -14.69 5.06
CA GLU A 123 29.99 -15.18 3.69
C GLU A 123 28.98 -14.53 2.74
N MET A 124 27.69 -14.44 3.14
CA MET A 124 26.63 -13.98 2.25
C MET A 124 26.55 -12.48 2.13
N VAL A 125 26.83 -11.74 3.21
CA VAL A 125 26.94 -10.27 3.13
C VAL A 125 28.14 -9.87 2.26
N ALA A 126 29.32 -10.50 2.43
CA ALA A 126 30.47 -10.27 1.56
C ALA A 126 30.18 -10.65 0.10
N TYR A 127 29.41 -11.72 -0.13
CA TYR A 127 28.98 -12.10 -1.48
C TYR A 127 28.06 -11.05 -2.10
N ALA A 128 27.06 -10.55 -1.37
CA ALA A 128 26.17 -9.45 -1.82
C ALA A 128 26.97 -8.17 -2.10
N LYS A 129 27.95 -7.85 -1.21
CA LYS A 129 28.83 -6.68 -1.37
C LYS A 129 29.67 -6.74 -2.64
N SER A 130 29.98 -7.93 -3.15
CA SER A 130 30.71 -8.06 -4.42
C SER A 130 29.94 -7.57 -5.65
N PHE A 131 28.61 -7.39 -5.54
CA PHE A 131 27.73 -6.91 -6.61
C PHE A 131 27.30 -5.46 -6.41
N CYS A 132 27.03 -5.07 -5.17
CA CYS A 132 26.36 -3.82 -4.82
C CYS A 132 27.05 -3.14 -3.65
N ASP A 133 27.19 -1.81 -3.70
CA ASP A 133 27.80 -1.04 -2.62
C ASP A 133 26.87 -0.80 -1.44
N ASP A 134 25.55 -0.84 -1.65
CA ASP A 134 24.56 -0.61 -0.61
C ASP A 134 23.90 -1.95 -0.20
N ILE A 135 24.32 -2.45 0.98
CA ILE A 135 23.85 -3.72 1.53
C ILE A 135 23.18 -3.49 2.86
N GLU A 136 21.90 -3.86 2.95
CA GLU A 136 21.20 -3.93 4.23
C GLU A 136 21.21 -5.36 4.75
N PHE A 137 21.60 -5.54 6.01
CA PHE A 137 21.51 -6.82 6.69
C PHE A 137 20.46 -6.77 7.80
N SER A 138 19.47 -7.65 7.74
CA SER A 138 18.41 -7.80 8.73
C SER A 138 18.58 -9.07 9.54
N ALA A 139 18.69 -8.91 10.86
CA ALA A 139 18.70 -10.03 11.80
C ALA A 139 17.25 -10.39 12.17
N GLU A 140 16.58 -11.24 11.38
CA GLU A 140 15.19 -11.63 11.61
C GLU A 140 14.99 -12.07 13.06
N ASP A 141 13.92 -11.55 13.69
CA ASP A 141 13.58 -11.80 15.11
C ASP A 141 14.62 -11.23 16.10
N ALA A 142 15.20 -10.08 15.77
CA ALA A 142 16.21 -9.41 16.58
C ALA A 142 15.73 -9.09 17.99
N SER A 143 14.48 -8.69 18.15
CA SER A 143 13.90 -8.34 19.46
C SER A 143 13.90 -9.50 20.46
N ARG A 144 13.86 -10.75 19.98
CA ARG A 144 13.91 -11.97 20.82
C ARG A 144 15.27 -12.67 20.81
N SER A 145 16.28 -12.09 20.16
CA SER A 145 17.63 -12.64 20.12
C SER A 145 18.42 -12.31 21.40
N ASP A 146 19.38 -13.16 21.75
CA ASP A 146 20.38 -12.83 22.77
C ASP A 146 21.17 -11.58 22.31
N TRP A 147 21.20 -10.53 23.09
CA TRP A 147 21.76 -9.23 22.70
C TRP A 147 23.25 -9.29 22.41
N ALA A 148 24.00 -10.10 23.17
CA ALA A 148 25.44 -10.22 22.94
C ALA A 148 25.73 -10.97 21.64
N PHE A 149 24.97 -12.02 21.35
CA PHE A 149 25.05 -12.74 20.09
C PHE A 149 24.59 -11.87 18.92
N LEU A 150 23.51 -11.11 19.08
CA LEU A 150 22.99 -10.18 18.07
C LEU A 150 24.06 -9.12 17.72
N ALA A 151 24.76 -8.56 18.72
CA ALA A 151 25.85 -7.62 18.48
C ALA A 151 27.03 -8.26 17.70
N GLN A 152 27.32 -9.53 17.93
CA GLN A 152 28.31 -10.28 17.15
C GLN A 152 27.83 -10.47 15.70
N CYS A 153 26.56 -10.81 15.48
CA CYS A 153 25.97 -10.95 14.14
C CYS A 153 26.10 -9.65 13.34
N TYR A 154 25.74 -8.52 13.94
CA TYR A 154 25.86 -7.22 13.28
C TYR A 154 27.33 -6.80 13.08
N SER A 155 28.21 -7.06 14.03
CA SER A 155 29.65 -6.79 13.85
C SER A 155 30.23 -7.58 12.66
N ASN A 156 29.82 -8.85 12.50
CA ASN A 156 30.21 -9.67 11.36
C ASN A 156 29.63 -9.14 10.04
N ALA A 157 28.38 -8.66 10.05
CA ALA A 157 27.74 -8.06 8.87
C ALA A 157 28.46 -6.77 8.46
N VAL A 158 28.80 -5.89 9.41
CA VAL A 158 29.58 -4.67 9.15
C VAL A 158 30.97 -5.00 8.57
N ALA A 159 31.69 -5.93 9.19
CA ALA A 159 33.00 -6.37 8.71
C ALA A 159 32.93 -6.98 7.30
N ALA A 160 31.80 -7.60 6.94
CA ALA A 160 31.55 -8.17 5.62
C ALA A 160 31.06 -7.12 4.59
N GLY A 161 30.78 -5.87 5.00
CA GLY A 161 30.45 -4.76 4.11
C GLY A 161 29.00 -4.28 4.14
N ALA A 162 28.20 -4.66 5.14
CA ALA A 162 26.87 -4.09 5.33
C ALA A 162 26.96 -2.58 5.61
N THR A 163 26.10 -1.81 4.96
CA THR A 163 25.98 -0.35 5.10
C THR A 163 24.80 0.04 5.99
N THR A 164 23.84 -0.85 6.15
CA THR A 164 22.65 -0.68 7.00
C THR A 164 22.39 -1.96 7.79
N LEU A 165 22.04 -1.80 9.06
CA LEU A 165 21.71 -2.87 9.98
C LEU A 165 20.23 -2.75 10.37
N SER A 166 19.37 -3.67 9.91
CA SER A 166 17.96 -3.68 10.24
C SER A 166 17.68 -4.52 11.48
N VAL A 167 16.97 -3.92 12.45
CA VAL A 167 16.62 -4.48 13.74
C VAL A 167 15.12 -4.72 13.81
N PRO A 168 14.62 -5.92 13.39
CA PRO A 168 13.20 -6.19 13.35
C PRO A 168 12.62 -6.69 14.69
N ASP A 169 11.47 -6.12 15.06
CA ASP A 169 10.50 -6.71 15.97
C ASP A 169 9.50 -7.54 15.17
N THR A 170 9.96 -8.71 14.74
CA THR A 170 9.30 -9.57 13.75
C THR A 170 7.91 -10.03 14.17
N VAL A 171 7.66 -10.19 15.47
CA VAL A 171 6.37 -10.66 16.00
C VAL A 171 5.58 -9.57 16.73
N GLY A 172 6.02 -8.31 16.64
CA GLY A 172 5.32 -7.16 17.22
C GLY A 172 5.11 -7.26 18.73
N TYR A 173 6.10 -7.79 19.43
CA TYR A 173 6.04 -8.22 20.83
C TYR A 173 6.66 -7.18 21.78
N SER A 174 7.60 -6.38 21.29
CA SER A 174 8.37 -5.47 22.13
C SER A 174 7.60 -4.21 22.51
N THR A 175 7.98 -3.63 23.67
CA THR A 175 7.56 -2.31 24.10
C THR A 175 8.50 -1.23 23.57
N PRO A 176 8.06 0.07 23.50
CA PRO A 176 8.93 1.16 23.06
C PRO A 176 10.23 1.29 23.88
N GLN A 177 10.18 1.02 25.17
CA GLN A 177 11.34 1.09 26.03
C GLN A 177 12.33 -0.03 25.70
N GLU A 178 11.89 -1.27 25.56
CA GLU A 178 12.73 -2.41 25.20
C GLU A 178 13.43 -2.20 23.86
N MET A 179 12.70 -1.70 22.84
CA MET A 179 13.29 -1.40 21.54
C MET A 179 14.33 -0.29 21.63
N ALA A 180 14.08 0.78 22.39
CA ALA A 180 15.05 1.86 22.59
C ALA A 180 16.30 1.38 23.31
N GLU A 181 16.15 0.53 24.33
CA GLU A 181 17.26 -0.07 25.06
C GLU A 181 18.10 -0.99 24.15
N LEU A 182 17.45 -1.79 23.30
CA LEU A 182 18.12 -2.63 22.31
C LEU A 182 18.95 -1.79 21.32
N ILE A 183 18.39 -0.73 20.74
CA ILE A 183 19.12 0.15 19.83
C ILE A 183 20.31 0.81 20.55
N THR A 184 20.11 1.25 21.79
CA THR A 184 21.18 1.84 22.60
C THR A 184 22.29 0.83 22.85
N TYR A 185 21.94 -0.41 23.18
CA TYR A 185 22.90 -1.51 23.39
C TYR A 185 23.71 -1.81 22.12
N LEU A 186 23.04 -1.93 20.97
CA LEU A 186 23.70 -2.22 19.69
C LEU A 186 24.66 -1.10 19.28
N ARG A 187 24.28 0.16 19.48
CA ARG A 187 25.18 1.30 19.22
C ARG A 187 26.46 1.29 20.06
N GLN A 188 26.42 0.66 21.22
CA GLN A 188 27.58 0.60 22.12
C GLN A 188 28.43 -0.66 21.91
N ASN A 189 27.84 -1.75 21.36
CA ASN A 189 28.49 -3.07 21.35
C ASN A 189 28.75 -3.64 19.94
N VAL A 190 28.20 -3.03 18.88
CA VAL A 190 28.49 -3.44 17.49
C VAL A 190 29.73 -2.71 17.01
N THR A 191 30.73 -3.47 16.60
CA THR A 191 31.99 -2.92 16.06
C THR A 191 31.75 -2.31 14.67
N GLY A 192 32.12 -1.05 14.48
CA GLY A 192 32.00 -0.33 13.21
C GLY A 192 30.61 0.27 12.95
N VAL A 193 29.71 0.24 13.95
CA VAL A 193 28.34 0.77 13.84
C VAL A 193 28.28 2.27 13.52
N GLU A 194 29.32 3.02 13.85
CA GLU A 194 29.45 4.46 13.59
C GLU A 194 29.51 4.80 12.09
N HIS A 195 29.77 3.81 11.24
CA HIS A 195 29.84 3.93 9.78
C HIS A 195 28.63 3.33 9.08
N THR A 196 27.59 2.90 9.83
CA THR A 196 26.39 2.25 9.30
C THR A 196 25.13 2.98 9.71
N ASP A 197 24.10 2.87 8.91
CA ASP A 197 22.74 3.20 9.32
C ASP A 197 22.17 2.09 10.21
N ILE A 198 21.37 2.47 11.22
CA ILE A 198 20.55 1.53 11.97
C ILE A 198 19.10 1.72 11.52
N SER A 199 18.54 0.68 10.94
CA SER A 199 17.15 0.55 10.52
C SER A 199 16.33 -0.16 11.60
N VAL A 200 15.05 0.17 11.70
CA VAL A 200 14.11 -0.54 12.57
C VAL A 200 12.87 -0.92 11.80
N HIS A 201 12.43 -2.17 12.00
CA HIS A 201 11.24 -2.75 11.38
C HIS A 201 10.33 -3.30 12.47
N CYS A 202 9.16 -2.70 12.67
CA CYS A 202 8.27 -3.08 13.78
C CYS A 202 6.91 -3.54 13.27
N HIS A 203 6.52 -4.78 13.63
CA HIS A 203 5.15 -5.25 13.45
C HIS A 203 4.21 -4.75 14.55
N ASN A 204 2.91 -4.76 14.27
CA ASN A 204 1.89 -4.05 15.05
C ASN A 204 0.98 -4.96 15.86
N ASP A 205 1.44 -6.18 16.21
CA ASP A 205 0.62 -7.17 16.88
C ASP A 205 0.07 -6.70 18.26
N LEU A 206 0.84 -5.89 18.97
CA LEU A 206 0.41 -5.25 20.22
C LEU A 206 -0.05 -3.79 20.02
N GLY A 207 -0.15 -3.29 18.79
CA GLY A 207 -0.54 -1.91 18.49
C GLY A 207 0.55 -0.89 18.80
N MET A 208 1.83 -1.28 18.88
CA MET A 208 2.94 -0.43 19.31
C MET A 208 3.96 -0.12 18.20
N ALA A 209 3.76 -0.59 16.98
CA ALA A 209 4.78 -0.50 15.93
C ALA A 209 5.29 0.94 15.69
N VAL A 210 4.38 1.91 15.60
CA VAL A 210 4.73 3.34 15.44
C VAL A 210 5.47 3.85 16.67
N ALA A 211 4.99 3.54 17.87
CA ALA A 211 5.63 3.97 19.12
C ALA A 211 7.02 3.37 19.29
N ASN A 212 7.19 2.08 18.95
CA ASN A 212 8.47 1.39 18.96
C ASN A 212 9.47 2.04 18.00
N SER A 213 9.06 2.28 16.75
CA SER A 213 9.92 2.93 15.74
C SER A 213 10.34 4.34 16.16
N LEU A 214 9.43 5.13 16.71
CA LEU A 214 9.73 6.48 17.20
C LEU A 214 10.66 6.47 18.43
N ALA A 215 10.52 5.49 19.33
CA ALA A 215 11.43 5.32 20.46
C ALA A 215 12.85 4.96 19.98
N CYS A 216 12.96 4.13 18.93
CA CYS A 216 14.24 3.81 18.30
C CYS A 216 14.91 5.04 17.66
N VAL A 217 14.16 5.94 17.03
CA VAL A 217 14.71 7.22 16.52
C VAL A 217 15.37 8.01 17.63
N LYS A 218 14.73 8.12 18.79
CA LYS A 218 15.31 8.78 19.98
C LYS A 218 16.56 8.07 20.48
N ALA A 219 16.61 6.75 20.41
CA ALA A 219 17.76 5.93 20.80
C ALA A 219 18.91 5.95 19.77
N GLY A 220 18.65 6.49 18.55
CA GLY A 220 19.69 6.70 17.55
C GLY A 220 19.55 5.91 16.26
N ALA A 221 18.40 5.28 15.99
CA ALA A 221 18.07 4.77 14.66
C ALA A 221 18.07 5.90 13.61
N THR A 222 18.45 5.57 12.37
CA THR A 222 18.61 6.50 11.26
C THR A 222 17.70 6.18 10.09
N GLN A 223 17.11 4.98 10.08
CA GLN A 223 16.17 4.51 9.09
C GLN A 223 14.97 3.86 9.79
N ILE A 224 13.78 4.02 9.23
CA ILE A 224 12.56 3.35 9.67
C ILE A 224 11.97 2.60 8.47
N GLU A 225 11.71 1.31 8.65
CA GLU A 225 10.93 0.50 7.73
C GLU A 225 9.45 0.59 8.11
N CYS A 226 8.61 0.85 7.13
CA CYS A 226 7.18 1.06 7.34
C CYS A 226 6.38 0.77 6.07
N THR A 227 5.06 0.82 6.18
CA THR A 227 4.17 0.66 5.03
C THR A 227 3.12 1.76 5.01
N VAL A 228 2.66 2.12 3.83
CA VAL A 228 1.47 2.98 3.69
C VAL A 228 0.28 2.27 4.33
N ASN A 229 -0.52 2.98 5.11
CA ASN A 229 -1.65 2.48 5.89
C ASN A 229 -1.31 1.42 6.95
N GLY A 230 -0.04 1.09 7.14
CA GLY A 230 0.39 0.07 8.09
C GLY A 230 0.03 -1.35 7.67
N ILE A 231 -0.19 -1.64 6.38
CA ILE A 231 -0.48 -3.00 5.91
C ILE A 231 0.72 -3.93 6.12
N GLY A 232 0.48 -5.23 6.21
CA GLY A 232 1.54 -6.24 6.38
C GLY A 232 1.02 -7.51 7.03
N GLU A 233 1.93 -8.42 7.30
CA GLU A 233 1.62 -9.69 7.95
C GLU A 233 0.85 -9.48 9.28
N ARG A 234 -0.14 -10.33 9.57
CA ARG A 234 -0.95 -10.35 10.79
C ARG A 234 -1.65 -9.02 11.07
N ALA A 235 -1.15 -8.22 12.06
CA ALA A 235 -1.68 -6.92 12.42
C ALA A 235 -1.03 -5.75 11.66
N GLY A 236 -0.12 -6.04 10.73
CA GLY A 236 0.56 -5.07 9.89
C GLY A 236 1.86 -4.52 10.46
N ASN A 237 2.35 -3.47 9.83
CA ASN A 237 3.60 -2.78 10.13
C ASN A 237 3.38 -1.40 10.77
N ALA A 238 4.44 -0.72 11.11
CA ALA A 238 4.39 0.69 11.44
C ALA A 238 3.84 1.50 10.26
N SER A 239 2.86 2.36 10.50
CA SER A 239 2.22 3.21 9.48
C SER A 239 3.10 4.36 9.06
N LEU A 240 3.42 4.48 7.78
CA LEU A 240 4.26 5.55 7.21
C LEU A 240 3.70 6.94 7.54
N GLU A 241 2.41 7.17 7.31
CA GLU A 241 1.74 8.44 7.54
C GLU A 241 1.79 8.87 9.00
N GLU A 242 1.68 7.93 9.93
CA GLU A 242 1.73 8.21 11.37
C GLU A 242 3.14 8.57 11.82
N LEU A 243 4.15 7.83 11.32
CA LEU A 243 5.56 8.10 11.59
C LEU A 243 5.99 9.46 11.03
N ALA A 244 5.68 9.73 9.76
CA ALA A 244 6.06 10.98 9.09
C ALA A 244 5.45 12.18 9.79
N MET A 245 4.15 12.11 10.12
CA MET A 245 3.46 13.21 10.78
C MET A 245 3.84 13.37 12.25
N ALA A 246 4.14 12.29 12.98
CA ALA A 246 4.67 12.38 14.34
C ALA A 246 6.02 13.10 14.37
N ILE A 247 6.95 12.74 13.49
CA ILE A 247 8.26 13.40 13.39
C ILE A 247 8.10 14.86 12.96
N CYS A 248 7.27 15.13 11.95
CA CYS A 248 7.01 16.48 11.45
C CYS A 248 6.37 17.40 12.51
N THR A 249 5.31 16.91 13.17
CA THR A 249 4.53 17.69 14.14
C THR A 249 5.31 17.90 15.45
N ARG A 250 6.15 16.94 15.83
CA ARG A 250 6.95 16.94 17.06
C ARG A 250 8.45 16.97 16.79
N ALA A 251 8.84 17.75 15.76
CA ALA A 251 10.25 17.99 15.44
C ALA A 251 11.04 18.56 16.64
N ASP A 252 10.36 19.36 17.48
CA ASP A 252 10.86 19.88 18.76
C ASP A 252 11.31 18.76 19.72
N PHE A 253 10.59 17.66 19.73
CA PHE A 253 10.86 16.53 20.64
C PHE A 253 11.83 15.52 20.02
N TYR A 254 11.66 15.17 18.73
CA TYR A 254 12.49 14.16 18.08
C TYR A 254 13.85 14.70 17.60
N ASP A 255 14.00 16.00 17.40
CA ASP A 255 15.16 16.66 16.76
C ASP A 255 15.51 15.97 15.41
N ALA A 256 14.48 15.58 14.66
CA ALA A 256 14.55 14.79 13.45
C ALA A 256 13.61 15.34 12.36
N GLU A 257 13.94 14.98 11.12
CA GLU A 257 13.13 15.28 9.94
C GLU A 257 13.17 14.10 8.95
N THR A 258 12.17 14.02 8.07
CA THR A 258 12.10 13.04 6.99
C THR A 258 12.06 13.74 5.62
N GLY A 259 12.21 12.98 4.52
CA GLY A 259 12.03 13.48 3.17
C GLY A 259 10.59 13.46 2.69
N ILE A 260 9.68 13.02 3.51
CA ILE A 260 8.29 12.82 3.10
C ILE A 260 7.63 14.14 2.73
N ASN A 261 7.09 14.20 1.52
CA ASN A 261 6.17 15.24 1.10
C ASN A 261 4.79 14.95 1.71
N THR A 262 4.54 15.56 2.87
CA THR A 262 3.33 15.29 3.65
C THR A 262 2.04 15.52 2.85
N LYS A 263 2.04 16.45 1.89
CA LYS A 263 0.88 16.71 1.01
C LYS A 263 0.53 15.54 0.07
N GLN A 264 1.40 14.55 -0.06
CA GLN A 264 1.14 13.32 -0.83
C GLN A 264 0.61 12.16 0.03
N ILE A 265 0.60 12.29 1.36
CA ILE A 265 0.22 11.23 2.31
C ILE A 265 -1.18 10.70 2.01
N TYR A 266 -2.19 11.58 2.01
CA TYR A 266 -3.59 11.17 1.78
C TYR A 266 -3.78 10.48 0.44
N ARG A 267 -3.15 11.02 -0.61
CA ARG A 267 -3.20 10.43 -1.95
C ARG A 267 -2.58 9.03 -2.00
N SER A 268 -1.43 8.84 -1.35
CA SER A 268 -0.76 7.53 -1.29
C SER A 268 -1.60 6.51 -0.54
N SER A 269 -2.18 6.91 0.59
CA SER A 269 -3.09 6.10 1.39
C SER A 269 -4.33 5.66 0.60
N LYS A 270 -4.95 6.59 -0.13
CA LYS A 270 -6.12 6.31 -0.97
C LYS A 270 -5.80 5.44 -2.17
N LEU A 271 -4.66 5.69 -2.83
CA LEU A 271 -4.22 4.87 -3.96
C LEU A 271 -4.05 3.42 -3.53
N LEU A 272 -3.35 3.17 -2.41
CA LEU A 272 -3.16 1.82 -1.88
C LEU A 272 -4.50 1.15 -1.55
N SER A 273 -5.39 1.86 -0.85
CA SER A 273 -6.72 1.34 -0.51
C SER A 273 -7.52 0.94 -1.76
N ASN A 274 -7.44 1.73 -2.84
CA ASN A 274 -8.12 1.43 -4.10
C ASN A 274 -7.49 0.25 -4.85
N ILE A 275 -6.16 0.15 -4.84
CA ILE A 275 -5.45 -0.97 -5.49
C ILE A 275 -5.77 -2.28 -4.79
N THR A 276 -5.69 -2.30 -3.46
CA THR A 276 -5.86 -3.52 -2.67
C THR A 276 -7.33 -3.86 -2.38
N GLY A 277 -8.22 -2.86 -2.43
CA GLY A 277 -9.61 -2.99 -1.98
C GLY A 277 -9.76 -3.01 -0.46
N VAL A 278 -8.68 -2.84 0.30
CA VAL A 278 -8.72 -2.78 1.77
C VAL A 278 -9.11 -1.36 2.21
N PRO A 279 -10.28 -1.18 2.86
CA PRO A 279 -10.76 0.14 3.23
C PRO A 279 -9.93 0.75 4.37
N ILE A 280 -9.76 2.07 4.33
CA ILE A 280 -9.14 2.82 5.42
C ILE A 280 -10.18 2.96 6.54
N PRO A 281 -9.91 2.50 7.78
CA PRO A 281 -10.82 2.72 8.90
C PRO A 281 -11.12 4.22 9.10
N PRO A 282 -12.38 4.63 9.32
CA PRO A 282 -12.71 6.05 9.50
C PRO A 282 -11.92 6.73 10.63
N SER A 283 -11.58 6.00 11.68
CA SER A 283 -10.79 6.47 12.83
C SER A 283 -9.28 6.33 12.65
N LYS A 284 -8.79 5.89 11.49
CA LYS A 284 -7.34 5.78 11.22
C LYS A 284 -6.69 7.16 11.39
N ALA A 285 -5.63 7.21 12.18
CA ALA A 285 -4.89 8.44 12.38
C ALA A 285 -4.40 9.01 11.04
N ILE A 286 -4.35 10.32 10.89
CA ILE A 286 -3.85 11.10 9.75
C ILE A 286 -4.74 11.02 8.50
N VAL A 287 -5.17 9.83 8.06
CA VAL A 287 -5.81 9.61 6.74
C VAL A 287 -7.26 9.14 6.82
N GLY A 288 -7.75 8.79 8.00
CA GLY A 288 -9.13 8.35 8.19
C GLY A 288 -10.14 9.49 7.95
N ALA A 289 -11.35 9.13 7.54
CA ALA A 289 -12.41 10.10 7.24
C ALA A 289 -12.75 11.02 8.43
N ASN A 290 -12.59 10.50 9.66
CA ASN A 290 -12.87 11.25 10.89
C ASN A 290 -11.64 11.97 11.48
N ALA A 291 -10.44 11.82 10.88
CA ALA A 291 -9.20 12.36 11.47
C ALA A 291 -9.22 13.88 11.67
N PHE A 292 -10.03 14.62 10.90
CA PHE A 292 -10.20 16.08 10.97
C PHE A 292 -11.67 16.48 11.15
N ALA A 293 -12.51 15.57 11.66
CA ALA A 293 -13.94 15.84 11.88
C ALA A 293 -14.23 16.12 13.36
N HIS A 294 -15.05 17.13 13.61
CA HIS A 294 -15.50 17.51 14.96
C HIS A 294 -17.03 17.50 15.02
N GLU A 295 -17.62 16.56 15.77
CA GLU A 295 -19.06 16.47 15.96
C GLU A 295 -19.54 17.18 17.26
N SER A 296 -18.73 17.12 18.32
CA SER A 296 -19.06 17.74 19.60
C SER A 296 -19.14 19.27 19.51
N GLY A 297 -20.25 19.87 19.98
CA GLY A 297 -20.45 21.33 19.97
C GLY A 297 -19.38 22.09 20.74
N ILE A 298 -18.80 21.50 21.81
CA ILE A 298 -17.70 22.13 22.57
C ILE A 298 -16.45 22.19 21.68
N HIS A 299 -16.13 21.10 20.94
CA HIS A 299 -14.99 21.06 20.03
C HIS A 299 -15.19 22.05 18.87
N GLN A 300 -16.37 22.06 18.24
CA GLN A 300 -16.68 22.98 17.15
C GLN A 300 -16.54 24.45 17.58
N HIS A 301 -17.05 24.80 18.77
CA HIS A 301 -16.88 26.14 19.30
C HIS A 301 -15.40 26.51 19.51
N GLY A 302 -14.60 25.60 20.03
CA GLY A 302 -13.16 25.79 20.21
C GLY A 302 -12.43 25.98 18.87
N VAL A 303 -12.70 25.13 17.89
CA VAL A 303 -12.07 25.20 16.56
C VAL A 303 -12.45 26.48 15.82
N ILE A 304 -13.71 26.94 15.92
CA ILE A 304 -14.15 28.21 15.33
C ILE A 304 -13.41 29.41 15.98
N ALA A 305 -13.18 29.34 17.29
CA ALA A 305 -12.44 30.38 17.99
C ALA A 305 -10.94 30.39 17.66
N ASN A 306 -10.34 29.20 17.64
CA ASN A 306 -8.95 28.93 17.21
C ASN A 306 -8.78 27.45 16.94
N ALA A 307 -8.43 27.07 15.70
CA ALA A 307 -8.23 25.66 15.30
C ALA A 307 -7.23 24.91 16.21
N GLN A 308 -6.19 25.61 16.69
CA GLN A 308 -5.17 25.03 17.59
C GLN A 308 -5.70 24.54 18.95
N THR A 309 -6.96 24.87 19.29
CA THR A 309 -7.56 24.34 20.54
C THR A 309 -7.77 22.83 20.51
N TYR A 310 -7.97 22.24 19.31
CA TYR A 310 -8.24 20.82 19.11
C TYR A 310 -7.51 20.21 17.92
N GLU A 311 -6.78 21.00 17.12
CA GLU A 311 -6.05 20.54 15.94
C GLU A 311 -4.55 20.76 16.10
N ILE A 312 -3.76 19.69 16.00
CA ILE A 312 -2.29 19.72 16.02
C ILE A 312 -1.68 19.87 14.62
N MET A 313 -2.49 19.68 13.59
CA MET A 313 -2.15 19.82 12.17
C MET A 313 -3.42 20.16 11.38
N LYS A 314 -3.25 20.70 10.18
CA LYS A 314 -4.37 20.99 9.26
C LYS A 314 -4.57 19.83 8.29
N SER A 315 -5.81 19.62 7.85
CA SER A 315 -6.12 18.61 6.80
C SER A 315 -5.29 18.83 5.53
N THR A 316 -5.02 20.08 5.16
CA THR A 316 -4.20 20.45 4.00
C THR A 316 -2.72 20.08 4.15
N ASP A 317 -2.22 19.93 5.37
CA ASP A 317 -0.82 19.55 5.61
C ASP A 317 -0.54 18.10 5.17
N VAL A 318 -1.58 17.28 5.16
CA VAL A 318 -1.53 15.87 4.72
C VAL A 318 -2.16 15.63 3.34
N GLY A 319 -2.52 16.72 2.64
CA GLY A 319 -3.07 16.65 1.28
C GLY A 319 -4.58 16.43 1.21
N ILE A 320 -5.31 16.55 2.32
CA ILE A 320 -6.77 16.56 2.32
C ILE A 320 -7.26 17.98 1.98
N PRO A 321 -7.98 18.16 0.87
CA PRO A 321 -8.40 19.50 0.45
C PRO A 321 -9.43 20.10 1.40
N GLN A 322 -9.33 21.41 1.69
CA GLN A 322 -10.42 22.14 2.32
C GLN A 322 -11.57 22.30 1.33
N ASN A 323 -12.78 21.94 1.76
CA ASN A 323 -13.98 21.97 0.92
C ASN A 323 -14.47 23.42 0.72
N THR A 324 -13.97 24.12 -0.30
CA THR A 324 -14.38 25.50 -0.62
C THR A 324 -15.15 25.67 -1.92
N MET A 325 -15.14 24.66 -2.81
CA MET A 325 -15.81 24.75 -4.11
C MET A 325 -16.82 23.61 -4.29
N VAL A 326 -18.10 23.97 -4.38
CA VAL A 326 -19.18 23.03 -4.70
C VAL A 326 -19.29 22.93 -6.22
N LEU A 327 -19.04 21.74 -6.77
CA LEU A 327 -19.25 21.45 -8.18
C LEU A 327 -20.62 20.81 -8.38
N GLY A 328 -21.25 21.10 -9.51
CA GLY A 328 -22.57 20.58 -9.86
C GLY A 328 -22.81 20.55 -11.38
N LYS A 329 -24.04 20.27 -11.79
CA LYS A 329 -24.44 20.10 -13.19
C LYS A 329 -23.96 21.23 -14.13
N HIS A 330 -23.92 22.47 -13.65
CA HIS A 330 -23.51 23.65 -14.41
C HIS A 330 -22.01 23.93 -14.39
N SER A 331 -21.23 23.19 -13.59
CA SER A 331 -19.77 23.37 -13.53
C SER A 331 -19.10 22.95 -14.83
N GLY A 332 -18.19 23.80 -15.30
CA GLY A 332 -17.41 23.57 -16.51
C GLY A 332 -16.15 22.74 -16.26
N LYS A 333 -15.49 22.30 -17.33
CA LYS A 333 -14.24 21.55 -17.31
C LYS A 333 -13.12 22.27 -16.55
N HIS A 334 -13.06 23.60 -16.67
CA HIS A 334 -12.06 24.41 -15.97
C HIS A 334 -12.23 24.34 -14.44
N ALA A 335 -13.45 24.48 -13.94
CA ALA A 335 -13.74 24.38 -12.50
C ALA A 335 -13.43 22.96 -11.96
N LEU A 336 -13.69 21.91 -12.75
CA LEU A 336 -13.29 20.55 -12.39
C LEU A 336 -11.76 20.41 -12.35
N ARG A 337 -11.03 20.98 -13.31
CA ARG A 337 -9.56 21.00 -13.32
C ARG A 337 -9.01 21.67 -12.05
N GLU A 338 -9.43 22.90 -11.76
CA GLU A 338 -8.99 23.63 -10.56
C GLU A 338 -9.27 22.85 -9.27
N LYS A 339 -10.44 22.20 -9.19
CA LYS A 339 -10.78 21.36 -8.04
C LYS A 339 -9.85 20.17 -7.93
N LEU A 340 -9.57 19.48 -9.03
CA LEU A 340 -8.65 18.34 -9.08
C LEU A 340 -7.22 18.75 -8.72
N GLU A 341 -6.73 19.86 -9.24
CA GLU A 341 -5.41 20.43 -8.91
C GLU A 341 -5.34 20.79 -7.42
N SER A 342 -6.40 21.40 -6.86
CA SER A 342 -6.49 21.71 -5.42
C SER A 342 -6.48 20.45 -4.54
N MET A 343 -6.90 19.30 -5.09
CA MET A 343 -6.86 17.97 -4.46
C MET A 343 -5.55 17.22 -4.74
N GLY A 344 -4.58 17.85 -5.45
CA GLY A 344 -3.28 17.28 -5.76
C GLY A 344 -3.25 16.34 -6.96
N TYR A 345 -4.28 16.35 -7.82
CA TYR A 345 -4.33 15.55 -9.04
C TYR A 345 -3.91 16.37 -10.24
N GLU A 346 -2.80 15.99 -10.87
CA GLU A 346 -2.36 16.51 -12.16
C GLU A 346 -2.82 15.55 -13.28
N LEU A 347 -3.70 16.03 -14.15
CA LEU A 347 -4.27 15.24 -15.24
C LEU A 347 -3.86 15.86 -16.59
N THR A 348 -3.56 15.01 -17.56
CA THR A 348 -3.45 15.43 -18.97
C THR A 348 -4.81 15.89 -19.50
N ASP A 349 -4.83 16.58 -20.63
CA ASP A 349 -6.09 17.06 -21.23
C ASP A 349 -7.04 15.92 -21.62
N GLU A 350 -6.49 14.80 -22.10
CA GLU A 350 -7.26 13.61 -22.46
C GLU A 350 -7.86 12.94 -21.21
N GLU A 351 -7.09 12.85 -20.14
CA GLU A 351 -7.51 12.29 -18.88
C GLU A 351 -8.61 13.13 -18.21
N LEU A 352 -8.44 14.45 -18.26
CA LEU A 352 -9.44 15.37 -17.76
C LEU A 352 -10.74 15.27 -18.55
N GLU A 353 -10.68 15.07 -19.88
CA GLU A 353 -11.87 14.88 -20.70
C GLU A 353 -12.66 13.66 -20.24
N ASN A 354 -11.97 12.52 -20.03
CA ASN A 354 -12.58 11.28 -19.57
C ASN A 354 -13.21 11.41 -18.17
N VAL A 355 -12.54 12.12 -17.26
CA VAL A 355 -13.09 12.42 -15.93
C VAL A 355 -14.27 13.37 -16.03
N PHE A 356 -14.22 14.36 -16.93
CA PHE A 356 -15.27 15.34 -17.12
C PHE A 356 -16.57 14.73 -17.66
N VAL A 357 -16.48 13.80 -18.61
CA VAL A 357 -17.67 13.06 -19.11
C VAL A 357 -18.35 12.33 -17.95
N ARG A 358 -17.60 11.58 -17.15
CA ARG A 358 -18.14 10.86 -15.98
C ARG A 358 -18.64 11.79 -14.89
N PHE A 359 -17.98 12.94 -14.71
CA PHE A 359 -18.47 13.97 -13.79
C PHE A 359 -19.83 14.51 -14.22
N LYS A 360 -20.07 14.71 -15.52
CA LYS A 360 -21.37 15.15 -16.04
C LYS A 360 -22.45 14.09 -15.84
N ASP A 361 -22.13 12.84 -16.08
CA ASP A 361 -23.07 11.70 -15.84
C ASP A 361 -23.44 11.60 -14.35
N LEU A 362 -22.46 11.82 -13.46
CA LEU A 362 -22.72 11.87 -12.02
C LEU A 362 -23.55 13.09 -11.64
N ALA A 363 -23.24 14.26 -12.20
CA ALA A 363 -23.95 15.52 -11.93
C ALA A 363 -25.40 15.52 -12.43
N ASP A 364 -25.74 14.70 -13.42
CA ASP A 364 -27.11 14.49 -13.85
C ASP A 364 -27.90 13.59 -12.90
N LYS A 365 -27.22 12.69 -12.18
CA LYS A 365 -27.80 11.74 -11.23
C LYS A 365 -27.80 12.25 -9.78
N LYS A 366 -26.88 13.12 -9.40
CA LYS A 366 -26.65 13.60 -8.05
C LYS A 366 -26.67 15.11 -7.96
N LYS A 367 -27.52 15.68 -7.10
CA LYS A 367 -27.72 17.12 -6.96
C LYS A 367 -26.53 17.84 -6.33
N ASN A 368 -25.91 17.25 -5.32
CA ASN A 368 -24.77 17.79 -4.59
C ASN A 368 -23.55 16.88 -4.78
N ILE A 369 -22.55 17.33 -5.54
CA ILE A 369 -21.31 16.60 -5.76
C ILE A 369 -20.27 17.06 -4.73
N THR A 370 -19.77 16.14 -3.95
CA THR A 370 -18.78 16.37 -2.91
C THR A 370 -17.36 16.18 -3.46
N GLY A 371 -16.34 16.61 -2.69
CA GLY A 371 -14.95 16.33 -3.02
C GLY A 371 -14.67 14.82 -3.11
N ARG A 372 -15.32 14.01 -2.27
CA ARG A 372 -15.21 12.53 -2.30
C ARG A 372 -15.75 11.94 -3.61
N ASP A 373 -16.84 12.47 -4.14
CA ASP A 373 -17.37 12.04 -5.43
C ASP A 373 -16.37 12.29 -6.56
N ILE A 374 -15.74 13.47 -6.56
CA ILE A 374 -14.75 13.86 -7.57
C ILE A 374 -13.50 12.99 -7.45
N GLU A 375 -13.05 12.74 -6.23
CA GLU A 375 -11.92 11.87 -5.93
C GLU A 375 -12.18 10.45 -6.43
N ALA A 376 -13.37 9.91 -6.16
CA ALA A 376 -13.79 8.61 -6.67
C ALA A 376 -13.71 8.55 -8.21
N LEU A 377 -14.15 9.60 -8.92
CA LEU A 377 -14.05 9.65 -10.39
C LEU A 377 -12.61 9.60 -10.91
N VAL A 378 -11.65 10.13 -10.16
CA VAL A 378 -10.22 10.14 -10.55
C VAL A 378 -9.54 8.85 -10.17
N LEU A 379 -9.74 8.38 -8.94
CA LEU A 379 -9.09 7.18 -8.42
C LEU A 379 -9.55 5.93 -9.17
N HIS A 380 -10.81 5.89 -9.58
CA HIS A 380 -11.35 4.83 -10.44
C HIS A 380 -11.07 5.02 -11.94
N ARG A 381 -10.31 6.06 -12.30
CA ARG A 381 -9.85 6.33 -13.65
C ARG A 381 -9.12 5.13 -14.28
N ARG A 382 -8.39 4.37 -13.47
CA ARG A 382 -7.61 3.21 -13.90
C ARG A 382 -8.32 1.87 -13.63
N GLY A 383 -9.43 1.88 -12.91
CA GLY A 383 -10.30 0.72 -12.74
C GLY A 383 -11.25 0.48 -13.91
N VAL A 384 -11.46 1.46 -14.78
CA VAL A 384 -12.03 1.25 -16.11
C VAL A 384 -10.84 1.01 -17.05
N VAL A 385 -10.31 -0.20 -17.00
CA VAL A 385 -9.59 -0.74 -18.13
C VAL A 385 -10.53 -0.58 -19.32
N GLN A 386 -10.09 0.06 -20.42
CA GLN A 386 -10.68 -0.16 -21.73
C GLN A 386 -10.40 -1.62 -22.07
N GLY A 387 -10.97 -2.53 -21.25
CA GLY A 387 -10.85 -3.95 -21.46
C GLY A 387 -11.78 -4.36 -22.59
N ASP A 388 -11.54 -5.53 -23.10
CA ASP A 388 -12.34 -6.13 -24.17
C ASP A 388 -13.85 -6.16 -23.84
N CYS A 389 -14.26 -6.10 -22.56
CA CYS A 389 -15.64 -6.24 -22.11
C CYS A 389 -16.15 -4.96 -21.41
N GLN A 390 -17.33 -4.48 -21.84
CA GLN A 390 -18.03 -3.34 -21.24
C GLN A 390 -19.49 -3.70 -20.96
N LEU A 391 -20.02 -3.28 -19.79
CA LEU A 391 -21.46 -3.42 -19.50
C LEU A 391 -22.27 -2.42 -20.32
N VAL A 392 -23.15 -2.95 -21.20
CA VAL A 392 -24.06 -2.14 -22.01
C VAL A 392 -25.36 -1.88 -21.25
N SER A 393 -26.00 -2.95 -20.74
CA SER A 393 -27.21 -2.86 -19.95
C SER A 393 -27.40 -4.09 -19.06
N HIS A 394 -28.18 -3.93 -18.02
CA HIS A 394 -28.63 -5.04 -17.17
C HIS A 394 -30.09 -4.87 -16.78
N VAL A 395 -30.75 -5.98 -16.56
CA VAL A 395 -32.07 -6.05 -15.94
C VAL A 395 -32.04 -7.15 -14.89
N VAL A 396 -32.35 -6.79 -13.65
CA VAL A 396 -32.37 -7.74 -12.54
C VAL A 396 -33.77 -7.78 -11.93
N ASN A 397 -34.33 -8.98 -11.88
CA ASN A 397 -35.62 -9.26 -11.21
C ASN A 397 -35.32 -10.05 -9.93
N THR A 398 -35.61 -9.47 -8.78
CA THR A 398 -35.34 -10.06 -7.46
C THR A 398 -36.51 -9.73 -6.51
N GLY A 399 -36.80 -10.64 -5.57
CA GLY A 399 -37.82 -10.42 -4.57
C GLY A 399 -37.99 -11.62 -3.66
N HIS A 400 -38.81 -11.47 -2.61
CA HIS A 400 -39.11 -12.58 -1.71
C HIS A 400 -40.01 -13.61 -2.38
N GLY A 401 -39.54 -14.86 -2.42
CA GLY A 401 -40.35 -15.99 -2.96
C GLY A 401 -40.36 -16.09 -4.49
N VAL A 402 -39.59 -15.29 -5.21
CA VAL A 402 -39.43 -15.39 -6.66
C VAL A 402 -37.96 -15.72 -7.03
N PRO A 403 -37.72 -16.37 -8.18
CA PRO A 403 -36.35 -16.60 -8.64
C PRO A 403 -35.62 -15.28 -8.90
N ASN A 404 -34.34 -15.21 -8.47
CA ASN A 404 -33.47 -14.10 -8.85
C ASN A 404 -33.01 -14.33 -10.29
N ILE A 405 -33.38 -13.45 -11.20
CA ILE A 405 -33.06 -13.53 -12.63
C ILE A 405 -32.29 -12.27 -13.02
N SER A 406 -31.21 -12.44 -13.74
CA SER A 406 -30.44 -11.33 -14.30
C SER A 406 -30.27 -11.52 -15.80
N CYS A 407 -30.61 -10.49 -16.59
CA CYS A 407 -30.28 -10.35 -18.00
C CYS A 407 -29.15 -9.36 -18.12
N ILE A 408 -28.01 -9.78 -18.67
CA ILE A 408 -26.82 -8.96 -18.84
C ILE A 408 -26.50 -8.82 -20.33
N LYS A 409 -26.19 -7.60 -20.74
CA LYS A 409 -25.69 -7.29 -22.07
C LYS A 409 -24.28 -6.68 -21.95
N LEU A 410 -23.31 -7.33 -22.59
CA LEU A 410 -21.90 -6.89 -22.63
C LEU A 410 -21.51 -6.55 -24.08
N GLN A 411 -20.66 -5.54 -24.22
CA GLN A 411 -19.91 -5.26 -25.45
C GLN A 411 -18.53 -5.88 -25.31
N ARG A 412 -18.10 -6.72 -26.26
CA ARG A 412 -16.75 -7.26 -26.35
C ARG A 412 -16.16 -6.97 -27.73
N GLY A 413 -15.27 -5.98 -27.81
CA GLY A 413 -14.84 -5.44 -29.10
C GLY A 413 -16.04 -4.95 -29.90
N ASP A 414 -16.25 -5.49 -31.12
CA ASP A 414 -17.40 -5.16 -31.99
C ASP A 414 -18.62 -6.06 -31.74
N GLU A 415 -18.52 -7.08 -30.88
CA GLU A 415 -19.57 -8.06 -30.60
C GLU A 415 -20.40 -7.66 -29.38
N VAL A 416 -21.71 -7.81 -29.48
CA VAL A 416 -22.63 -7.65 -28.35
C VAL A 416 -23.10 -9.02 -27.89
N LEU A 417 -22.80 -9.36 -26.64
CA LEU A 417 -23.18 -10.59 -25.98
C LEU A 417 -24.37 -10.33 -25.04
N GLU A 418 -25.33 -11.21 -25.04
CA GLU A 418 -26.51 -11.11 -24.14
C GLU A 418 -26.88 -12.48 -23.59
N ASP A 419 -27.07 -12.57 -22.27
CA ASP A 419 -27.44 -13.81 -21.61
C ASP A 419 -28.29 -13.56 -20.37
N VAL A 420 -29.07 -14.59 -19.99
CA VAL A 420 -29.98 -14.58 -18.84
C VAL A 420 -29.67 -15.75 -17.93
N ALA A 421 -29.41 -15.49 -16.65
CA ALA A 421 -29.17 -16.53 -15.67
C ALA A 421 -30.03 -16.40 -14.42
N ILE A 422 -30.21 -17.54 -13.73
CA ILE A 422 -30.86 -17.63 -12.43
C ILE A 422 -29.78 -17.89 -11.37
N GLY A 423 -29.93 -17.21 -10.23
CA GLY A 423 -28.98 -17.33 -9.13
C GLY A 423 -29.62 -17.38 -7.75
N SER A 424 -28.80 -17.64 -6.73
CA SER A 424 -29.21 -17.60 -5.33
C SER A 424 -29.50 -16.17 -4.83
N GLY A 425 -28.98 -15.17 -5.56
CA GLY A 425 -29.21 -13.73 -5.36
C GLY A 425 -29.02 -12.96 -6.67
N PRO A 426 -29.29 -11.63 -6.68
CA PRO A 426 -29.19 -10.80 -7.87
C PRO A 426 -27.79 -10.77 -8.46
N LEU A 427 -26.75 -10.70 -7.63
CA LEU A 427 -25.35 -10.67 -8.06
C LEU A 427 -24.90 -12.05 -8.56
N ASP A 428 -25.27 -13.13 -7.87
CA ASP A 428 -24.96 -14.50 -8.31
C ASP A 428 -25.56 -14.80 -9.70
N ALA A 429 -26.79 -14.35 -9.93
CA ALA A 429 -27.45 -14.45 -11.25
C ALA A 429 -26.64 -13.65 -12.30
N SER A 430 -26.24 -12.42 -11.98
CA SER A 430 -25.49 -11.55 -12.89
C SER A 430 -24.11 -12.13 -13.22
N PHE A 431 -23.37 -12.59 -12.23
CA PHE A 431 -22.03 -13.15 -12.43
C PHE A 431 -22.05 -14.47 -13.20
N LYS A 432 -23.07 -15.32 -12.99
CA LYS A 432 -23.28 -16.53 -13.80
C LYS A 432 -23.54 -16.23 -15.27
N ALA A 433 -24.35 -15.21 -15.56
CA ALA A 433 -24.59 -14.79 -16.95
C ALA A 433 -23.28 -14.31 -17.59
N ILE A 434 -22.50 -13.49 -16.89
CA ILE A 434 -21.20 -12.97 -17.38
C ILE A 434 -20.22 -14.12 -17.63
N ASN A 435 -20.02 -15.01 -16.66
CA ASN A 435 -19.10 -16.15 -16.80
C ASN A 435 -19.45 -17.03 -17.99
N ARG A 436 -20.75 -17.27 -18.21
CA ARG A 436 -21.24 -18.11 -19.31
C ARG A 436 -21.02 -17.44 -20.67
N MET A 437 -21.28 -16.12 -20.78
CA MET A 437 -21.02 -15.35 -22.00
C MET A 437 -19.52 -15.33 -22.38
N LEU A 438 -18.66 -15.22 -21.38
CA LEU A 438 -17.22 -15.13 -21.60
C LEU A 438 -16.52 -16.50 -21.67
N GLY A 439 -17.24 -17.60 -21.36
CA GLY A 439 -16.67 -18.94 -21.31
C GLY A 439 -15.61 -19.11 -20.23
N MET A 440 -15.70 -18.36 -19.12
CA MET A 440 -14.71 -18.33 -18.06
C MET A 440 -15.29 -18.89 -16.75
N ASP A 441 -14.48 -19.67 -16.01
CA ASP A 441 -14.83 -20.13 -14.66
C ASP A 441 -14.22 -19.19 -13.61
N VAL A 442 -14.79 -18.00 -13.51
CA VAL A 442 -14.34 -16.97 -12.56
C VAL A 442 -15.04 -17.16 -11.24
N LYS A 443 -14.26 -17.24 -10.15
CA LYS A 443 -14.76 -17.32 -8.78
C LYS A 443 -14.63 -15.97 -8.09
N LEU A 444 -15.69 -15.61 -7.34
CA LEU A 444 -15.68 -14.47 -6.43
C LEU A 444 -15.00 -14.90 -5.12
N GLU A 445 -13.83 -14.33 -4.79
CA GLU A 445 -13.13 -14.58 -3.53
C GLU A 445 -13.58 -13.65 -2.41
N SER A 446 -13.79 -12.38 -2.74
CA SER A 446 -14.30 -11.41 -1.77
C SER A 446 -15.20 -10.38 -2.45
N PHE A 447 -16.09 -9.81 -1.66
CA PHE A 447 -17.01 -8.75 -2.08
C PHE A 447 -17.20 -7.77 -0.93
N SER A 448 -17.03 -6.48 -1.21
CA SER A 448 -17.40 -5.41 -0.30
C SER A 448 -18.18 -4.32 -1.01
N LEU A 449 -19.07 -3.70 -0.27
CA LEU A 449 -19.88 -2.58 -0.74
C LEU A 449 -19.78 -1.45 0.28
N ASN A 450 -19.32 -0.30 -0.18
CA ASN A 450 -19.14 0.88 0.65
C ASN A 450 -19.96 2.04 0.12
N ALA A 451 -20.56 2.84 0.99
CA ALA A 451 -21.10 4.13 0.59
C ALA A 451 -19.92 5.10 0.46
N VAL A 452 -19.69 5.63 -0.74
CA VAL A 452 -18.65 6.64 -1.00
C VAL A 452 -19.12 8.01 -0.58
N THR A 453 -20.42 8.23 -0.61
CA THR A 453 -21.08 9.51 -0.30
C THR A 453 -22.29 9.30 0.58
N ASP A 454 -22.76 10.37 1.25
CA ASP A 454 -23.91 10.35 2.14
C ASP A 454 -25.18 10.80 1.41
N GLY A 455 -26.35 10.40 1.93
CA GLY A 455 -27.67 10.83 1.43
C GLY A 455 -28.45 9.72 0.73
N GLU A 456 -29.70 10.02 0.34
CA GLU A 456 -30.58 9.06 -0.36
C GLU A 456 -30.08 8.73 -1.77
N ASP A 457 -29.26 9.59 -2.36
CA ASP A 457 -28.60 9.47 -3.65
C ASP A 457 -27.14 9.06 -3.53
N ALA A 458 -26.76 8.43 -2.39
CA ALA A 458 -25.40 7.99 -2.13
C ALA A 458 -24.85 7.09 -3.25
N VAL A 459 -23.62 7.37 -3.63
CA VAL A 459 -22.90 6.52 -4.58
C VAL A 459 -22.32 5.32 -3.84
N GLY A 460 -22.68 4.11 -4.30
CA GLY A 460 -22.12 2.85 -3.81
C GLY A 460 -20.88 2.47 -4.60
N GLU A 461 -19.81 2.15 -3.89
CA GLU A 461 -18.62 1.51 -4.44
C GLU A 461 -18.65 0.03 -4.12
N ALA A 462 -18.61 -0.80 -5.16
CA ALA A 462 -18.39 -2.22 -5.03
C ALA A 462 -16.94 -2.54 -5.34
N VAL A 463 -16.34 -3.35 -4.49
CA VAL A 463 -15.00 -3.92 -4.68
C VAL A 463 -15.12 -5.43 -4.67
N VAL A 464 -14.64 -6.08 -5.73
CA VAL A 464 -14.68 -7.53 -5.87
C VAL A 464 -13.27 -8.06 -6.09
N LYS A 465 -12.92 -9.16 -5.44
CA LYS A 465 -11.76 -9.95 -5.80
C LYS A 465 -12.21 -11.19 -6.53
N VAL A 466 -11.73 -11.34 -7.74
CA VAL A 466 -12.08 -12.46 -8.64
C VAL A 466 -10.85 -13.28 -8.95
N ALA A 467 -11.01 -14.60 -9.07
CA ALA A 467 -9.92 -15.53 -9.34
C ALA A 467 -10.31 -16.56 -10.38
N LEU A 468 -9.31 -17.03 -11.15
CA LEU A 468 -9.41 -18.18 -12.05
C LEU A 468 -8.89 -19.45 -11.37
N PRO A 469 -9.27 -20.64 -11.87
CA PRO A 469 -8.76 -21.92 -11.35
C PRO A 469 -7.22 -22.09 -11.49
N ASP A 470 -6.56 -21.32 -12.36
CA ASP A 470 -5.12 -21.30 -12.55
C ASP A 470 -4.36 -20.46 -11.50
N GLY A 471 -5.08 -19.84 -10.56
CA GLY A 471 -4.52 -19.03 -9.46
C GLY A 471 -4.36 -17.55 -9.78
N ARG A 472 -4.64 -17.08 -11.00
CA ARG A 472 -4.67 -15.65 -11.31
C ARG A 472 -5.85 -15.00 -10.61
N ALA A 473 -5.59 -13.93 -9.86
CA ALA A 473 -6.61 -13.17 -9.16
C ALA A 473 -6.41 -11.66 -9.36
N CYS A 474 -7.51 -10.92 -9.49
CA CYS A 474 -7.49 -9.47 -9.63
C CYS A 474 -8.62 -8.82 -8.83
N THR A 475 -8.39 -7.58 -8.40
CA THR A 475 -9.42 -6.75 -7.76
C THR A 475 -10.04 -5.83 -8.79
N GLY A 476 -11.36 -5.91 -8.93
CA GLY A 476 -12.17 -5.02 -9.75
C GLY A 476 -12.99 -4.08 -8.88
N THR A 477 -13.19 -2.85 -9.35
CA THR A 477 -13.97 -1.83 -8.67
C THR A 477 -15.05 -1.28 -9.60
N GLY A 478 -16.19 -0.89 -9.04
CA GLY A 478 -17.30 -0.29 -9.79
C GLY A 478 -18.06 0.70 -8.93
N ILE A 479 -18.52 1.78 -9.54
CA ILE A 479 -19.25 2.85 -8.87
C ILE A 479 -20.60 3.06 -9.58
N SER A 480 -21.65 3.18 -8.81
CA SER A 480 -22.97 3.63 -9.27
C SER A 480 -23.81 4.08 -8.07
N THR A 481 -24.86 4.86 -8.32
CA THR A 481 -25.95 5.05 -7.35
C THR A 481 -26.82 3.78 -7.20
N ASP A 482 -26.74 2.85 -8.16
CA ASP A 482 -27.32 1.51 -8.08
C ASP A 482 -26.26 0.51 -7.65
N ILE A 483 -26.45 -0.10 -6.47
CA ILE A 483 -25.52 -1.06 -5.87
C ILE A 483 -25.38 -2.36 -6.71
N ILE A 484 -26.39 -2.74 -7.48
CA ILE A 484 -26.33 -3.88 -8.37
C ILE A 484 -25.47 -3.53 -9.59
N GLU A 485 -25.69 -2.35 -10.17
CA GLU A 485 -24.87 -1.86 -11.28
C GLU A 485 -23.40 -1.71 -10.86
N SER A 486 -23.12 -1.10 -9.69
CA SER A 486 -21.75 -0.96 -9.21
C SER A 486 -21.05 -2.31 -9.05
N SER A 487 -21.77 -3.32 -8.54
CA SER A 487 -21.24 -4.68 -8.34
C SER A 487 -20.98 -5.39 -9.67
N ILE A 488 -21.88 -5.26 -10.66
CA ILE A 488 -21.69 -5.83 -12.00
C ILE A 488 -20.49 -5.17 -12.69
N ARG A 489 -20.37 -3.86 -12.61
CA ARG A 489 -19.22 -3.10 -13.15
C ARG A 489 -17.90 -3.53 -12.50
N ALA A 490 -17.88 -3.69 -11.17
CA ALA A 490 -16.73 -4.20 -10.45
C ALA A 490 -16.29 -5.58 -10.95
N TYR A 491 -17.25 -6.48 -11.15
CA TYR A 491 -16.99 -7.83 -11.63
C TYR A 491 -16.42 -7.85 -13.06
N VAL A 492 -17.01 -7.08 -13.97
CA VAL A 492 -16.51 -6.94 -15.35
C VAL A 492 -15.10 -6.34 -15.37
N ASN A 493 -14.82 -5.33 -14.54
CA ASN A 493 -13.50 -4.73 -14.43
C ASN A 493 -12.44 -5.72 -13.90
N GLY A 494 -12.79 -6.55 -12.91
CA GLY A 494 -11.93 -7.60 -12.40
C GLY A 494 -11.58 -8.64 -13.49
N ILE A 495 -12.56 -9.03 -14.28
CA ILE A 495 -12.37 -9.96 -15.42
C ILE A 495 -11.46 -9.34 -16.49
N ASN A 496 -11.68 -8.07 -16.86
CA ASN A 496 -10.84 -7.37 -17.82
C ASN A 496 -9.36 -7.38 -17.38
N LYS A 497 -9.08 -7.08 -16.12
CA LYS A 497 -7.72 -7.13 -15.56
C LYS A 497 -7.10 -8.54 -15.61
N ILE A 498 -7.90 -9.58 -15.36
CA ILE A 498 -7.44 -10.98 -15.49
C ILE A 498 -7.09 -11.31 -16.94
N MET A 499 -7.91 -10.86 -17.90
CA MET A 499 -7.66 -11.11 -19.33
C MET A 499 -6.38 -10.39 -19.80
N GLU A 500 -6.13 -9.16 -19.37
CA GLU A 500 -4.91 -8.42 -19.69
C GLU A 500 -3.65 -9.05 -19.09
N SER A 501 -3.73 -9.59 -17.88
CA SER A 501 -2.58 -10.25 -17.23
C SER A 501 -2.22 -11.61 -17.84
N GLY A 502 -3.00 -12.11 -18.80
CA GLY A 502 -2.76 -13.38 -19.52
C GLY A 502 -2.14 -13.21 -20.93
N ASN A 503 -1.99 -11.97 -21.38
CA ASN A 503 -1.26 -11.62 -22.61
C ASN A 503 0.12 -11.03 -22.25
#